data_1b3fe1a42fb650b9514ced408c0ae97a
#
_entry.id   1b3fe1a42fb650b9514ced408c0ae97a
#
_cell.length_a   1.000
_cell.length_b   1.000
_cell.length_c   1.000
_cell.angle_alpha   90.00
_cell.angle_beta   90.00
_cell.angle_gamma   90.00
#
_symmetry.space_group_name_H-M   'P 1'
#
loop_
_entity.id
_entity.type
_entity.pdbx_description
1 polymer ?
#
loop_
_entity_poly.entity_id
_entity_poly.type
_entity_poly.pdbx_seq_one_letter_code
_entity_poly.pdbx_strand_id
1 'polypeptide(L)'
;VGTLPGNILCVTFTNKSAAEMRQRIHALTGDEDTGYICTFHSFCVTVLQEDSHAVQYPRRFLVLDNSDIDAMLRIIYEERGLTLRAMTFSAARDMIELRKLKKAPQYYPDLITLSLETLQQKYLQAEAPDDILFSGYPYTQKKCFGLDYNDLLKFTLYIFEQDADIRLKWQQRLEYIMVDEFQDIDEQQYTLMQVLCGYHHNLFVVGEPDQTIYTWRGANIRYLLDFDQVVPGPRTLQLMENY
;
A
#
# COMPACT_ATOMS: atom_id res chain seq x y z
N VAL A 1 4.46 15.95 24.78
CA VAL A 1 3.87 15.63 26.08
C VAL A 1 3.90 14.11 26.30
N GLY A 2 5.10 13.52 26.42
CA GLY A 2 5.26 12.12 26.86
C GLY A 2 5.13 11.03 25.80
N THR A 3 4.66 11.32 24.59
CA THR A 3 4.64 10.35 23.48
C THR A 3 5.91 10.46 22.67
N LEU A 4 6.57 9.34 22.41
CA LEU A 4 7.79 9.28 21.60
C LEU A 4 7.45 9.48 20.12
N PRO A 5 8.33 10.11 19.33
CA PRO A 5 8.12 10.25 17.88
C PRO A 5 7.84 8.92 17.17
N GLY A 6 8.55 7.85 17.55
CA GLY A 6 8.34 6.51 17.00
C GLY A 6 6.96 5.88 17.27
N ASN A 7 6.12 6.53 18.10
CA ASN A 7 4.75 6.11 18.39
C ASN A 7 3.70 6.94 17.66
N ILE A 8 4.13 7.78 16.73
CA ILE A 8 3.27 8.66 15.94
C ILE A 8 3.41 8.32 14.46
N LEU A 9 2.30 8.06 13.81
CA LEU A 9 2.21 7.91 12.36
C LEU A 9 1.51 9.13 11.78
N CYS A 10 2.18 9.83 10.88
CA CYS A 10 1.60 10.90 10.09
C CYS A 10 1.70 10.53 8.61
N VAL A 11 0.55 10.34 7.98
CA VAL A 11 0.46 9.90 6.58
C VAL A 11 0.04 11.04 5.69
N THR A 12 0.74 11.20 4.58
CA THR A 12 0.40 12.09 3.48
C THR A 12 0.48 11.35 2.14
N PHE A 13 0.06 11.98 1.03
CA PHE A 13 -0.06 11.32 -0.26
C PHE A 13 1.19 11.36 -1.13
N THR A 14 2.12 12.28 -0.87
CA THR A 14 3.34 12.42 -1.67
C THR A 14 4.60 12.40 -0.81
N ASN A 15 5.68 11.86 -1.37
CA ASN A 15 6.99 11.88 -0.72
C ASN A 15 7.50 13.31 -0.49
N LYS A 16 7.13 14.24 -1.37
CA LYS A 16 7.46 15.66 -1.24
C LYS A 16 6.80 16.25 0.00
N SER A 17 5.49 16.04 0.17
CA SER A 17 4.75 16.52 1.34
C SER A 17 5.27 15.90 2.63
N ALA A 18 5.59 14.60 2.62
CA ALA A 18 6.21 13.94 3.77
C ALA A 18 7.57 14.53 4.14
N ALA A 19 8.41 14.84 3.14
CA ALA A 19 9.71 15.48 3.37
C ALA A 19 9.56 16.89 3.95
N GLU A 20 8.62 17.67 3.42
CA GLU A 20 8.32 19.01 3.91
C GLU A 20 7.80 18.99 5.35
N MET A 21 6.89 18.08 5.69
CA MET A 21 6.42 17.92 7.08
C MET A 21 7.56 17.58 8.03
N ARG A 22 8.44 16.65 7.66
CA ARG A 22 9.61 16.30 8.49
C ARG A 22 10.50 17.52 8.74
N GLN A 23 10.79 18.32 7.69
CA GLN A 23 11.60 19.53 7.82
C GLN A 23 10.96 20.55 8.76
N ARG A 24 9.65 20.77 8.64
CA ARG A 24 8.90 21.71 9.51
C ARG A 24 8.91 21.25 10.96
N ILE A 25 8.68 19.95 11.21
CA ILE A 25 8.70 19.42 12.58
C ILE A 25 10.10 19.51 13.17
N HIS A 26 11.13 19.12 12.40
CA HIS A 26 12.53 19.26 12.83
C HIS A 26 12.87 20.72 13.18
N ALA A 27 12.44 21.68 12.36
CA ALA A 27 12.65 23.11 12.63
C ALA A 27 11.97 23.60 13.90
N LEU A 28 10.83 23.01 14.28
CA LEU A 28 10.08 23.38 15.48
C LEU A 28 10.58 22.69 16.75
N THR A 29 11.01 21.44 16.65
CA THR A 29 11.37 20.61 17.81
C THR A 29 12.87 20.54 18.04
N GLY A 30 13.67 20.69 17.00
CA GLY A 30 15.11 20.44 17.02
C GLY A 30 15.48 18.96 17.01
N ASP A 31 14.49 18.03 17.01
CA ASP A 31 14.72 16.61 17.03
C ASP A 31 14.95 16.06 15.62
N GLU A 32 15.96 15.21 15.46
CA GLU A 32 16.21 14.47 14.20
C GLU A 32 15.19 13.33 13.99
N ASP A 33 14.72 12.71 15.07
CA ASP A 33 13.67 11.71 15.03
C ASP A 33 12.30 12.38 14.96
N THR A 34 11.66 12.31 13.82
CA THR A 34 10.32 12.87 13.55
C THR A 34 9.22 11.80 13.56
N GLY A 35 9.55 10.56 13.89
CA GLY A 35 8.62 9.42 13.85
C GLY A 35 8.32 8.95 12.43
N TYR A 36 7.16 8.31 12.25
CA TYR A 36 6.70 7.84 10.95
C TYR A 36 5.94 8.94 10.21
N ILE A 37 6.67 9.81 9.51
CA ILE A 37 6.08 10.81 8.60
C ILE A 37 6.37 10.35 7.18
N CYS A 38 5.36 9.79 6.51
CA CYS A 38 5.55 9.10 5.24
C CYS A 38 4.24 8.98 4.44
N THR A 39 4.32 8.39 3.25
CA THR A 39 3.13 7.98 2.49
C THR A 39 2.62 6.62 2.99
N PHE A 40 1.38 6.27 2.65
CA PHE A 40 0.83 4.92 2.95
C PHE A 40 1.74 3.80 2.43
N HIS A 41 2.22 3.91 1.20
CA HIS A 41 3.11 2.91 0.61
C HIS A 41 4.46 2.81 1.33
N SER A 42 5.05 3.95 1.70
CA SER A 42 6.30 3.95 2.47
C SER A 42 6.14 3.35 3.86
N PHE A 43 5.00 3.58 4.51
CA PHE A 43 4.67 2.92 5.76
C PHE A 43 4.54 1.40 5.59
N CYS A 44 3.84 0.95 4.53
CA CYS A 44 3.72 -0.47 4.21
C CYS A 44 5.09 -1.12 3.96
N VAL A 45 6.01 -0.44 3.26
CA VAL A 45 7.39 -0.91 3.10
C VAL A 45 8.06 -1.13 4.45
N THR A 46 7.90 -0.19 5.38
CA THR A 46 8.47 -0.31 6.74
C THR A 46 7.92 -1.53 7.47
N VAL A 47 6.59 -1.75 7.44
CA VAL A 47 5.94 -2.91 8.04
C VAL A 47 6.47 -4.21 7.43
N LEU A 48 6.48 -4.30 6.09
CA LEU A 48 6.91 -5.49 5.37
C LEU A 48 8.40 -5.79 5.53
N GLN A 49 9.25 -4.78 5.74
CA GLN A 49 10.67 -4.97 6.04
C GLN A 49 10.89 -5.47 7.47
N GLU A 50 10.15 -4.93 8.43
CA GLU A 50 10.26 -5.36 9.83
C GLU A 50 9.74 -6.79 10.04
N ASP A 51 8.60 -7.10 9.43
CA ASP A 51 7.91 -8.39 9.54
C ASP A 51 8.03 -9.25 8.28
N SER A 52 9.16 -9.15 7.58
CA SER A 52 9.41 -9.82 6.29
C SER A 52 9.25 -11.35 6.34
N HIS A 53 9.44 -11.95 7.53
CA HIS A 53 9.23 -13.38 7.75
C HIS A 53 7.78 -13.82 7.49
N ALA A 54 6.81 -12.94 7.73
CA ALA A 54 5.39 -13.24 7.53
C ALA A 54 5.02 -13.37 6.05
N VAL A 55 5.76 -12.73 5.15
CA VAL A 55 5.57 -12.81 3.68
C VAL A 55 6.61 -13.69 2.99
N GLN A 56 7.53 -14.29 3.74
CA GLN A 56 8.61 -15.13 3.21
C GLN A 56 9.47 -14.42 2.13
N TYR A 57 9.57 -13.11 2.23
CA TYR A 57 10.44 -12.26 1.40
C TYR A 57 11.67 -11.85 2.19
N PRO A 58 12.80 -11.52 1.53
CA PRO A 58 13.94 -10.94 2.20
C PRO A 58 13.57 -9.55 2.75
N ARG A 59 14.21 -9.15 3.83
CA ARG A 59 14.01 -7.81 4.40
C ARG A 59 14.23 -6.69 3.39
N ARG A 60 15.12 -6.90 2.41
CA ARG A 60 15.39 -5.99 1.30
C ARG A 60 14.76 -6.53 0.02
N PHE A 61 13.44 -6.53 -0.05
CA PHE A 61 12.73 -6.82 -1.28
C PHE A 61 12.75 -5.62 -2.24
N LEU A 62 12.46 -5.87 -3.51
CA LEU A 62 12.37 -4.82 -4.52
C LEU A 62 10.97 -4.21 -4.53
N VAL A 63 10.90 -2.88 -4.58
CA VAL A 63 9.65 -2.17 -4.88
C VAL A 63 9.64 -1.86 -6.37
N LEU A 64 8.68 -2.45 -7.08
CA LEU A 64 8.59 -2.39 -8.53
C LEU A 64 7.75 -1.19 -8.96
N ASP A 65 8.32 -0.33 -9.78
CA ASP A 65 7.57 0.70 -10.50
C ASP A 65 7.07 0.17 -11.86
N ASN A 66 6.35 1.02 -12.61
CA ASN A 66 5.84 0.64 -13.92
C ASN A 66 6.94 0.29 -14.93
N SER A 67 8.11 0.90 -14.83
CA SER A 67 9.25 0.61 -15.70
C SER A 67 9.84 -0.78 -15.40
N ASP A 68 9.92 -1.14 -14.13
CA ASP A 68 10.35 -2.46 -13.68
C ASP A 68 9.37 -3.54 -14.14
N ILE A 69 8.06 -3.28 -13.97
CA ILE A 69 7.00 -4.19 -14.42
C ILE A 69 7.07 -4.37 -15.95
N ASP A 70 7.25 -3.30 -16.71
CA ASP A 70 7.39 -3.37 -18.17
C ASP A 70 8.63 -4.19 -18.57
N ALA A 71 9.75 -4.06 -17.85
CA ALA A 71 10.93 -4.88 -18.08
C ALA A 71 10.66 -6.38 -17.81
N MET A 72 9.92 -6.68 -16.74
CA MET A 72 9.50 -8.06 -16.44
C MET A 72 8.54 -8.61 -17.53
N LEU A 73 7.56 -7.82 -17.94
CA LEU A 73 6.65 -8.19 -19.02
C LEU A 73 7.39 -8.42 -20.34
N ARG A 74 8.37 -7.61 -20.67
CA ARG A 74 9.20 -7.78 -21.87
C ARG A 74 9.84 -9.16 -21.92
N ILE A 75 10.40 -9.64 -20.80
CA ILE A 75 10.97 -10.98 -20.71
C ILE A 75 9.90 -12.04 -20.99
N ILE A 76 8.71 -11.93 -20.39
CA ILE A 76 7.62 -12.87 -20.63
C ILE A 76 7.18 -12.86 -22.10
N TYR A 77 7.08 -11.68 -22.72
CA TYR A 77 6.72 -11.54 -24.13
C TYR A 77 7.74 -12.25 -25.03
N GLU A 78 9.03 -12.02 -24.79
CA GLU A 78 10.12 -12.65 -25.56
C GLU A 78 10.13 -14.18 -25.38
N GLU A 79 10.04 -14.66 -24.14
CA GLU A 79 10.06 -16.10 -23.84
C GLU A 79 8.86 -16.85 -24.44
N ARG A 80 7.69 -16.21 -24.49
CA ARG A 80 6.44 -16.86 -24.89
C ARG A 80 5.93 -16.41 -26.27
N GLY A 81 6.69 -15.61 -27.01
CA GLY A 81 6.35 -15.15 -28.36
C GLY A 81 5.13 -14.23 -28.41
N LEU A 82 4.86 -13.47 -27.34
CA LEU A 82 3.78 -12.49 -27.33
C LEU A 82 4.21 -11.22 -28.05
N THR A 83 3.25 -10.44 -28.54
CA THR A 83 3.52 -9.23 -29.30
C THR A 83 2.81 -8.00 -28.73
N LEU A 84 3.45 -6.85 -28.79
CA LEU A 84 2.85 -5.57 -28.38
C LEU A 84 1.66 -5.17 -29.28
N ARG A 85 1.54 -5.77 -30.47
CA ARG A 85 0.40 -5.55 -31.35
C ARG A 85 -0.87 -6.18 -30.80
N ALA A 86 -0.75 -7.32 -30.10
CA ALA A 86 -1.86 -8.00 -29.46
C ALA A 86 -2.25 -7.31 -28.14
N MET A 87 -1.26 -6.91 -27.34
CA MET A 87 -1.48 -6.25 -26.06
C MET A 87 -0.26 -5.38 -25.70
N THR A 88 -0.49 -4.11 -25.41
CA THR A 88 0.56 -3.20 -24.93
C THR A 88 0.92 -3.51 -23.48
N PHE A 89 2.09 -3.07 -23.02
CA PHE A 89 2.47 -3.25 -21.59
C PHE A 89 1.50 -2.58 -20.63
N SER A 90 0.98 -1.39 -20.99
CA SER A 90 -0.04 -0.72 -20.18
C SER A 90 -1.30 -1.58 -20.04
N ALA A 91 -1.81 -2.12 -21.15
CA ALA A 91 -2.98 -3.00 -21.14
C ALA A 91 -2.71 -4.31 -20.36
N ALA A 92 -1.49 -4.83 -20.44
CA ALA A 92 -1.09 -5.99 -19.67
C ALA A 92 -1.07 -5.71 -18.16
N ARG A 93 -0.54 -4.57 -17.74
CA ARG A 93 -0.58 -4.14 -16.32
C ARG A 93 -2.02 -4.02 -15.82
N ASP A 94 -2.88 -3.34 -16.58
CA ASP A 94 -4.28 -3.15 -16.22
C ASP A 94 -5.02 -4.50 -16.11
N MET A 95 -4.77 -5.42 -17.04
CA MET A 95 -5.34 -6.77 -17.00
C MET A 95 -4.87 -7.55 -15.77
N ILE A 96 -3.58 -7.50 -15.44
CA ILE A 96 -3.02 -8.16 -14.26
C ILE A 96 -3.68 -7.62 -12.98
N GLU A 97 -3.78 -6.30 -12.84
CA GLU A 97 -4.41 -5.67 -11.67
C GLU A 97 -5.89 -6.05 -11.54
N LEU A 98 -6.65 -6.00 -12.64
CA LEU A 98 -8.04 -6.46 -12.65
C LEU A 98 -8.19 -7.92 -12.22
N ARG A 99 -7.29 -8.78 -12.67
CA ARG A 99 -7.31 -10.22 -12.30
C ARG A 99 -6.88 -10.43 -10.85
N LYS A 100 -5.91 -9.66 -10.34
CA LYS A 100 -5.57 -9.67 -8.91
C LYS A 100 -6.79 -9.32 -8.05
N LEU A 101 -7.52 -8.27 -8.40
CA LEU A 101 -8.75 -7.87 -7.69
C LEU A 101 -9.82 -8.96 -7.71
N LYS A 102 -10.04 -9.61 -8.86
CA LYS A 102 -11.03 -10.70 -9.01
C LYS A 102 -10.63 -11.97 -8.28
N LYS A 103 -9.34 -12.26 -8.14
CA LYS A 103 -8.77 -13.43 -7.45
C LYS A 103 -8.27 -13.14 -6.05
N ALA A 104 -8.38 -11.90 -5.57
CA ALA A 104 -8.17 -11.64 -4.15
C ALA A 104 -9.24 -12.42 -3.33
N PRO A 105 -8.88 -13.02 -2.22
CA PRO A 105 -7.58 -12.93 -1.55
C PRO A 105 -6.52 -13.96 -2.02
N GLN A 106 -6.85 -14.90 -2.93
CA GLN A 106 -6.00 -16.07 -3.24
C GLN A 106 -4.65 -15.72 -3.88
N TYR A 107 -4.53 -14.59 -4.61
CA TYR A 107 -3.28 -14.20 -5.26
C TYR A 107 -2.11 -14.06 -4.27
N TYR A 108 -2.34 -13.40 -3.14
CA TYR A 108 -1.30 -13.13 -2.14
C TYR A 108 -0.88 -14.38 -1.36
N PRO A 109 -1.81 -15.21 -0.84
CA PRO A 109 -1.46 -16.51 -0.31
C PRO A 109 -0.66 -17.37 -1.29
N ASP A 110 -1.05 -17.44 -2.55
CA ASP A 110 -0.35 -18.21 -3.58
C ASP A 110 1.08 -17.70 -3.80
N LEU A 111 1.28 -16.37 -3.87
CA LEU A 111 2.61 -15.78 -4.02
C LEU A 111 3.53 -16.10 -2.83
N ILE A 112 2.98 -16.18 -1.62
CA ILE A 112 3.73 -16.52 -0.41
C ILE A 112 4.01 -18.02 -0.34
N THR A 113 2.98 -18.86 -0.48
CA THR A 113 3.03 -20.28 -0.12
C THR A 113 3.50 -21.20 -1.24
N LEU A 114 3.23 -20.86 -2.51
CA LEU A 114 3.64 -21.69 -3.62
C LEU A 114 5.16 -21.62 -3.84
N SER A 115 5.76 -22.76 -4.14
CA SER A 115 7.18 -22.81 -4.50
C SER A 115 7.43 -22.13 -5.86
N LEU A 116 8.69 -21.73 -6.08
CA LEU A 116 9.09 -21.14 -7.35
C LEU A 116 8.86 -22.11 -8.52
N GLU A 117 9.09 -23.39 -8.29
CA GLU A 117 8.86 -24.45 -9.28
C GLU A 117 7.37 -24.58 -9.63
N THR A 118 6.50 -24.50 -8.63
CA THR A 118 5.04 -24.57 -8.86
C THR A 118 4.56 -23.36 -9.66
N LEU A 119 5.04 -22.15 -9.34
CA LEU A 119 4.71 -20.95 -10.11
C LEU A 119 5.26 -21.03 -11.53
N GLN A 120 6.47 -21.57 -11.73
CA GLN A 120 7.05 -21.80 -13.04
C GLN A 120 6.24 -22.79 -13.87
N GLN A 121 5.78 -23.89 -13.28
CA GLN A 121 4.92 -24.87 -13.96
C GLN A 121 3.60 -24.24 -14.41
N LYS A 122 2.94 -23.45 -13.55
CA LYS A 122 1.72 -22.73 -13.93
C LYS A 122 1.98 -21.79 -15.12
N TYR A 123 3.10 -21.09 -15.11
CA TYR A 123 3.50 -20.18 -16.18
C TYR A 123 3.74 -20.93 -17.51
N LEU A 124 4.47 -22.06 -17.46
CA LEU A 124 4.79 -22.83 -18.64
C LEU A 124 3.57 -23.57 -19.24
N GLN A 125 2.60 -23.96 -18.41
CA GLN A 125 1.37 -24.63 -18.84
C GLN A 125 0.30 -23.66 -19.36
N ALA A 126 0.41 -22.37 -19.12
CA ALA A 126 -0.53 -21.38 -19.61
C ALA A 126 -0.42 -21.25 -21.14
N GLU A 127 -1.56 -21.26 -21.85
CA GLU A 127 -1.63 -21.20 -23.31
C GLU A 127 -2.20 -19.86 -23.81
N ALA A 128 -3.26 -19.35 -23.16
CA ALA A 128 -3.86 -18.08 -23.55
C ALA A 128 -2.95 -16.90 -23.14
N PRO A 129 -2.82 -15.85 -23.97
CA PRO A 129 -1.95 -14.70 -23.68
C PRO A 129 -2.17 -14.08 -22.30
N ASP A 130 -3.42 -13.89 -21.89
CA ASP A 130 -3.78 -13.34 -20.59
C ASP A 130 -3.35 -14.25 -19.43
N ASP A 131 -3.47 -15.59 -19.61
CA ASP A 131 -3.06 -16.57 -18.61
C ASP A 131 -1.54 -16.68 -18.51
N ILE A 132 -0.84 -16.58 -19.64
CA ILE A 132 0.62 -16.52 -19.70
C ILE A 132 1.12 -15.32 -18.89
N LEU A 133 0.55 -14.14 -19.12
CA LEU A 133 0.94 -12.92 -18.41
C LEU A 133 0.60 -13.00 -16.93
N PHE A 134 -0.61 -13.43 -16.60
CA PHE A 134 -1.07 -13.51 -15.20
C PHE A 134 -0.37 -14.60 -14.39
N SER A 135 0.13 -15.67 -15.01
CA SER A 135 0.92 -16.72 -14.36
C SER A 135 2.41 -16.40 -14.35
N GLY A 136 2.92 -15.75 -15.40
CA GLY A 136 4.32 -15.34 -15.49
C GLY A 136 4.69 -14.20 -14.55
N TYR A 137 3.75 -13.28 -14.27
CA TYR A 137 3.98 -12.16 -13.41
C TYR A 137 4.33 -12.57 -11.96
N PRO A 138 3.53 -13.37 -11.21
CA PRO A 138 3.88 -13.82 -9.87
C PRO A 138 5.12 -14.72 -9.84
N TYR A 139 5.35 -15.52 -10.87
CA TYR A 139 6.60 -16.28 -11.01
C TYR A 139 7.81 -15.35 -11.04
N THR A 140 7.76 -14.30 -11.85
CA THR A 140 8.85 -13.31 -11.96
C THR A 140 8.99 -12.49 -10.69
N GLN A 141 7.87 -12.06 -10.08
CA GLN A 141 7.88 -11.38 -8.79
C GLN A 141 8.60 -12.20 -7.71
N LYS A 142 8.25 -13.48 -7.58
CA LYS A 142 8.88 -14.35 -6.58
C LYS A 142 10.36 -14.59 -6.88
N LYS A 143 10.72 -14.71 -8.15
CA LYS A 143 12.09 -14.91 -8.60
C LYS A 143 13.01 -13.72 -8.24
N CYS A 144 12.51 -12.49 -8.30
CA CYS A 144 13.26 -11.29 -7.97
C CYS A 144 12.94 -10.71 -6.59
N PHE A 145 12.04 -11.33 -5.83
CA PHE A 145 11.48 -10.79 -4.59
C PHE A 145 10.93 -9.37 -4.76
N GLY A 146 10.18 -9.14 -5.82
CA GLY A 146 9.58 -7.86 -6.15
C GLY A 146 8.12 -7.75 -5.72
N LEU A 147 7.74 -6.57 -5.25
CA LEU A 147 6.36 -6.19 -4.94
C LEU A 147 6.05 -4.86 -5.63
N ASP A 148 4.93 -4.77 -6.31
CA ASP A 148 4.47 -3.51 -6.87
C ASP A 148 3.72 -2.66 -5.82
N TYR A 149 3.39 -1.42 -6.17
CA TYR A 149 2.75 -0.50 -5.22
C TYR A 149 1.42 -1.02 -4.66
N ASN A 150 0.61 -1.69 -5.48
CA ASN A 150 -0.66 -2.26 -5.02
C ASN A 150 -0.45 -3.45 -4.09
N ASP A 151 0.59 -4.25 -4.33
CA ASP A 151 0.97 -5.37 -3.48
C ASP A 151 1.37 -4.91 -2.07
N LEU A 152 2.07 -3.77 -1.94
CA LEU A 152 2.55 -3.27 -0.64
C LEU A 152 1.41 -3.11 0.35
N LEU A 153 0.33 -2.46 -0.06
CA LEU A 153 -0.82 -2.23 0.80
C LEU A 153 -1.60 -3.52 1.06
N LYS A 154 -1.82 -4.32 0.01
CA LYS A 154 -2.51 -5.60 0.11
C LYS A 154 -1.79 -6.60 1.01
N PHE A 155 -0.48 -6.74 0.88
CA PHE A 155 0.30 -7.62 1.76
C PHE A 155 0.30 -7.16 3.20
N THR A 156 0.38 -5.85 3.44
CA THR A 156 0.30 -5.30 4.80
C THR A 156 -1.05 -5.64 5.44
N LEU A 157 -2.16 -5.42 4.72
CA LEU A 157 -3.49 -5.79 5.19
C LEU A 157 -3.62 -7.31 5.40
N TYR A 158 -3.08 -8.10 4.48
CA TYR A 158 -3.08 -9.56 4.58
C TYR A 158 -2.34 -10.05 5.84
N ILE A 159 -1.15 -9.52 6.12
CA ILE A 159 -0.40 -9.86 7.34
C ILE A 159 -1.21 -9.51 8.59
N PHE A 160 -1.80 -8.33 8.65
CA PHE A 160 -2.59 -7.90 9.79
C PHE A 160 -3.86 -8.73 9.98
N GLU A 161 -4.41 -9.29 8.90
CA GLU A 161 -5.54 -10.21 8.99
C GLU A 161 -5.12 -11.60 9.48
N GLN A 162 -3.99 -12.12 8.98
CA GLN A 162 -3.54 -13.48 9.28
C GLN A 162 -2.77 -13.60 10.60
N ASP A 163 -2.05 -12.55 11.01
CA ASP A 163 -1.19 -12.57 12.20
C ASP A 163 -1.63 -11.50 13.21
N ALA A 164 -2.34 -11.97 14.24
CA ALA A 164 -2.86 -11.11 15.30
C ALA A 164 -1.75 -10.47 16.14
N ASP A 165 -0.61 -11.16 16.33
CA ASP A 165 0.49 -10.66 17.15
C ASP A 165 1.22 -9.52 16.43
N ILE A 166 1.46 -9.67 15.13
CA ILE A 166 2.04 -8.58 14.30
C ILE A 166 1.08 -7.39 14.28
N ARG A 167 -0.21 -7.62 14.05
CA ARG A 167 -1.22 -6.55 14.08
C ARG A 167 -1.21 -5.83 15.41
N LEU A 168 -1.29 -6.54 16.52
CA LEU A 168 -1.32 -5.96 17.86
C LEU A 168 -0.03 -5.19 18.17
N LYS A 169 1.13 -5.70 17.78
CA LYS A 169 2.42 -5.01 17.91
C LYS A 169 2.38 -3.61 17.29
N TRP A 170 1.89 -3.49 16.04
CA TRP A 170 1.79 -2.21 15.35
C TRP A 170 0.71 -1.31 15.92
N GLN A 171 -0.45 -1.87 16.30
CA GLN A 171 -1.54 -1.13 16.95
C GLN A 171 -1.10 -0.54 18.29
N GLN A 172 -0.35 -1.26 19.09
CA GLN A 172 0.16 -0.78 20.39
C GLN A 172 1.26 0.26 20.22
N ARG A 173 2.14 0.09 19.22
CA ARG A 173 3.23 1.04 18.92
C ARG A 173 2.70 2.39 18.49
N LEU A 174 1.69 2.42 17.63
CA LEU A 174 1.16 3.66 17.04
C LEU A 174 0.08 4.27 17.93
N GLU A 175 0.50 5.08 18.89
CA GLU A 175 -0.40 5.74 19.84
C GLU A 175 -1.26 6.82 19.18
N TYR A 176 -0.73 7.51 18.16
CA TYR A 176 -1.42 8.55 17.39
C TYR A 176 -1.27 8.30 15.90
N ILE A 177 -2.37 8.41 15.17
CA ILE A 177 -2.41 8.33 13.72
C ILE A 177 -3.00 9.59 13.16
N MET A 178 -2.27 10.24 12.27
CA MET A 178 -2.66 11.47 11.59
C MET A 178 -2.70 11.21 10.08
N VAL A 179 -3.77 11.63 9.42
CA VAL A 179 -3.91 11.48 7.96
C VAL A 179 -4.21 12.85 7.36
N ASP A 180 -3.33 13.30 6.50
CA ASP A 180 -3.50 14.53 5.71
C ASP A 180 -4.17 14.21 4.37
N GLU A 181 -4.80 15.20 3.74
CA GLU A 181 -5.51 15.05 2.46
C GLU A 181 -6.56 13.93 2.49
N PHE A 182 -7.29 13.81 3.58
CA PHE A 182 -8.18 12.68 3.84
C PHE A 182 -9.30 12.52 2.80
N GLN A 183 -9.64 13.58 2.06
CA GLN A 183 -10.58 13.55 0.94
C GLN A 183 -10.14 12.63 -0.22
N ASP A 184 -8.84 12.34 -0.32
CA ASP A 184 -8.24 11.53 -1.39
C ASP A 184 -7.97 10.07 -0.99
N ILE A 185 -8.41 9.66 0.20
CA ILE A 185 -8.21 8.29 0.71
C ILE A 185 -9.04 7.27 -0.09
N ASP A 186 -8.43 6.14 -0.44
CA ASP A 186 -9.12 5.00 -1.02
C ASP A 186 -9.57 3.97 0.05
N GLU A 187 -10.34 2.97 -0.37
CA GLU A 187 -10.89 1.94 0.52
C GLU A 187 -9.81 1.15 1.27
N GLN A 188 -8.70 0.82 0.62
CA GLN A 188 -7.64 0.02 1.23
C GLN A 188 -6.84 0.84 2.25
N GLN A 189 -6.55 2.08 1.92
CA GLN A 189 -5.90 3.04 2.82
C GLN A 189 -6.78 3.31 4.03
N TYR A 190 -8.08 3.47 3.82
CA TYR A 190 -9.05 3.62 4.90
C TYR A 190 -9.11 2.39 5.81
N THR A 191 -9.14 1.19 5.22
CA THR A 191 -9.11 -0.07 5.97
C THR A 191 -7.83 -0.21 6.79
N LEU A 192 -6.67 0.11 6.21
CA LEU A 192 -5.39 0.09 6.93
C LEU A 192 -5.39 1.04 8.12
N MET A 193 -5.87 2.26 7.92
CA MET A 193 -6.00 3.24 8.99
C MET A 193 -6.90 2.73 10.12
N GLN A 194 -8.07 2.15 9.79
CA GLN A 194 -8.98 1.59 10.79
C GLN A 194 -8.34 0.44 11.59
N VAL A 195 -7.62 -0.46 10.90
CA VAL A 195 -6.89 -1.56 11.57
C VAL A 195 -5.86 -1.01 12.54
N LEU A 196 -5.03 -0.06 12.11
CA LEU A 196 -3.97 0.53 12.95
C LEU A 196 -4.53 1.30 14.15
N CYS A 197 -5.66 1.97 14.00
CA CYS A 197 -6.35 2.69 15.08
C CYS A 197 -7.01 1.78 16.13
N GLY A 198 -7.09 0.47 15.89
CA GLY A 198 -7.94 -0.44 16.65
C GLY A 198 -7.60 -0.62 18.13
N TYR A 199 -6.43 -0.15 18.59
CA TYR A 199 -6.01 -0.25 19.99
C TYR A 199 -6.16 1.06 20.76
N HIS A 200 -5.53 2.14 20.27
CA HIS A 200 -5.52 3.43 20.98
C HIS A 200 -6.68 4.36 20.62
N HIS A 201 -7.28 4.18 19.45
CA HIS A 201 -8.39 5.02 18.92
C HIS A 201 -8.08 6.51 18.81
N ASN A 202 -6.80 6.89 18.75
CA ASN A 202 -6.36 8.27 18.59
C ASN A 202 -6.12 8.59 17.11
N LEU A 203 -7.17 9.00 16.44
CA LEU A 203 -7.15 9.34 15.02
C LEU A 203 -7.40 10.84 14.81
N PHE A 204 -6.53 11.47 14.03
CA PHE A 204 -6.67 12.84 13.58
C PHE A 204 -6.62 12.88 12.05
N VAL A 205 -7.64 13.44 11.42
CA VAL A 205 -7.71 13.55 9.96
C VAL A 205 -7.87 15.01 9.57
N VAL A 206 -7.21 15.40 8.48
CA VAL A 206 -7.34 16.71 7.85
C VAL A 206 -7.69 16.51 6.38
N GLY A 207 -8.65 17.27 5.91
CA GLY A 207 -9.05 17.21 4.52
C GLY A 207 -9.97 18.34 4.13
N GLU A 208 -9.98 18.66 2.84
CA GLU A 208 -10.85 19.67 2.26
C GLU A 208 -11.70 19.04 1.15
N PRO A 209 -13.04 18.96 1.33
CA PRO A 209 -13.93 18.31 0.39
C PRO A 209 -13.83 18.85 -1.04
N ASP A 210 -13.59 20.16 -1.20
CA ASP A 210 -13.55 20.83 -2.50
C ASP A 210 -12.24 20.58 -3.26
N GLN A 211 -11.24 19.97 -2.64
CA GLN A 211 -9.94 19.64 -3.25
C GLN A 211 -9.81 18.19 -3.70
N THR A 212 -10.89 17.42 -3.79
CA THR A 212 -10.86 16.03 -4.23
C THR A 212 -10.48 15.94 -5.71
N ILE A 213 -9.28 15.38 -6.01
CA ILE A 213 -8.75 15.27 -7.38
C ILE A 213 -8.48 13.84 -7.83
N TYR A 214 -8.50 12.86 -6.93
CA TYR A 214 -8.14 11.45 -7.20
C TYR A 214 -9.32 10.48 -7.22
N THR A 215 -10.54 10.95 -7.50
CA THR A 215 -11.73 10.08 -7.61
C THR A 215 -11.55 8.97 -8.64
N TRP A 216 -10.84 9.22 -9.72
CA TRP A 216 -10.51 8.25 -10.77
C TRP A 216 -9.53 7.15 -10.30
N ARG A 217 -8.83 7.35 -9.17
CA ARG A 217 -7.98 6.35 -8.51
C ARG A 217 -8.69 5.60 -7.39
N GLY A 218 -10.00 5.79 -7.20
CA GLY A 218 -10.77 5.16 -6.14
C GLY A 218 -10.86 5.97 -4.85
N ALA A 219 -10.41 7.24 -4.85
CA ALA A 219 -10.64 8.15 -3.74
C ALA A 219 -12.15 8.30 -3.50
N ASN A 220 -12.57 8.21 -2.24
CA ASN A 220 -13.96 8.30 -1.86
C ASN A 220 -14.14 9.36 -0.79
N ILE A 221 -14.61 10.53 -1.22
CA ILE A 221 -14.89 11.69 -0.37
C ILE A 221 -15.86 11.38 0.78
N ARG A 222 -16.68 10.33 0.65
CA ARG A 222 -17.63 9.93 1.70
C ARG A 222 -16.93 9.56 3.00
N TYR A 223 -15.71 9.05 2.97
CA TYR A 223 -14.94 8.78 4.18
C TYR A 223 -14.70 10.04 5.01
N LEU A 224 -14.53 11.20 4.37
CA LEU A 224 -14.43 12.48 5.03
C LEU A 224 -15.82 13.01 5.46
N LEU A 225 -16.79 12.98 4.55
CA LEU A 225 -18.13 13.56 4.80
C LEU A 225 -18.92 12.78 5.84
N ASP A 226 -18.78 11.44 5.87
CA ASP A 226 -19.49 10.56 6.79
C ASP A 226 -18.64 10.21 8.03
N PHE A 227 -17.50 10.88 8.24
CA PHE A 227 -16.57 10.57 9.33
C PHE A 227 -17.24 10.61 10.71
N ASP A 228 -18.11 11.57 10.93
CA ASP A 228 -18.86 11.74 12.19
C ASP A 228 -19.85 10.60 12.45
N GLN A 229 -20.26 9.87 11.42
CA GLN A 229 -21.19 8.73 11.53
C GLN A 229 -20.46 7.42 11.82
N VAL A 230 -19.19 7.32 11.38
CA VAL A 230 -18.38 6.09 11.47
C VAL A 230 -17.52 6.07 12.73
N VAL A 231 -17.02 7.23 13.14
CA VAL A 231 -16.16 7.38 14.33
C VAL A 231 -17.01 7.94 15.50
N PRO A 232 -17.15 7.20 16.59
CA PRO A 232 -17.96 7.67 17.72
C PRO A 232 -17.39 8.93 18.39
N GLY A 233 -18.18 10.00 18.41
CA GLY A 233 -17.88 11.22 19.18
C GLY A 233 -16.66 12.04 18.68
N PRO A 234 -16.50 12.24 17.36
CA PRO A 234 -15.39 13.01 16.84
C PRO A 234 -15.54 14.50 17.24
N ARG A 235 -14.41 15.15 17.38
CA ARG A 235 -14.37 16.62 17.54
C ARG A 235 -14.00 17.24 16.20
N THR A 236 -14.99 17.89 15.56
CA THR A 236 -14.78 18.57 14.28
C THR A 236 -14.35 20.02 14.50
N LEU A 237 -13.29 20.44 13.82
CA LEU A 237 -12.79 21.80 13.78
C LEU A 237 -12.80 22.27 12.32
N GLN A 238 -13.28 23.48 12.09
CA GLN A 238 -13.28 24.11 10.76
C GLN A 238 -12.31 25.30 10.75
N LEU A 239 -11.41 25.32 9.77
CA LEU A 239 -10.57 26.47 9.47
C LEU A 239 -11.31 27.32 8.41
N MET A 240 -11.73 28.54 8.81
CA MET A 240 -12.62 29.37 7.99
C MET A 240 -11.87 30.35 7.08
N GLU A 241 -10.55 30.48 7.23
CA GLU A 241 -9.73 31.41 6.45
C GLU A 241 -8.82 30.63 5.50
N ASN A 242 -8.97 30.92 4.20
CA ASN A 242 -8.04 30.48 3.16
C ASN A 242 -6.96 31.55 2.95
N TYR A 243 -5.70 31.18 2.95
CA TYR A 243 -4.54 32.04 2.69
C TYR A 243 -3.93 31.77 1.32
#